data_39ffbd1530a80394f9a8030fc164df12
#
_entry.id   39ffbd1530a80394f9a8030fc164df12
#
_cell.length_a   1.000
_cell.length_b   1.000
_cell.length_c   1.000
_cell.angle_alpha   90.00
_cell.angle_beta   90.00
_cell.angle_gamma   90.00
#
_symmetry.space_group_name_H-M   'P 1'
#
loop_
_entity.id
_entity.type
_entity.pdbx_description
1 polymer ?
#
loop_
_entity_poly.entity_id
_entity_poly.type
_entity_poly.pdbx_seq_one_letter_code
_entity_poly.pdbx_strand_id
1 'polypeptide(L)'
;MKKFFLIILLSWAPLSVLSEVGDLYYCEMTQAVEIKEGKLINYIPQKFKFRIIKSDLIEFGQEANYFSGLELKVLEFASNGEEFYGENFEYSYGSFYFADVFRRLSGGINKLTATMVSAECAVVDDYSV
;
A
#
# COMPACT_ATOMS: atom_id res chain seq x y z
N MET A 1 30.97 -31.24 -13.84
CA MET A 1 31.43 -29.90 -13.45
C MET A 1 30.75 -28.78 -14.18
N LYS A 2 30.63 -28.86 -15.49
CA LYS A 2 29.96 -27.83 -16.27
C LYS A 2 28.47 -27.72 -15.93
N LYS A 3 27.85 -28.83 -15.58
CA LYS A 3 26.42 -28.85 -15.17
C LYS A 3 26.20 -28.11 -13.86
N PHE A 4 27.17 -28.16 -12.99
CA PHE A 4 27.13 -27.48 -11.71
C PHE A 4 27.11 -25.95 -11.90
N PHE A 5 27.84 -25.47 -12.88
CA PHE A 5 27.89 -24.07 -13.23
C PHE A 5 26.54 -23.55 -13.71
N LEU A 6 25.86 -24.34 -14.53
CA LEU A 6 24.54 -23.97 -15.05
C LEU A 6 23.51 -23.84 -13.95
N ILE A 7 23.56 -24.69 -12.95
CA ILE A 7 22.63 -24.65 -11.83
C ILE A 7 22.80 -23.34 -11.02
N ILE A 8 24.04 -22.92 -10.83
CA ILE A 8 24.31 -21.69 -10.11
C ILE A 8 23.75 -20.48 -10.85
N LEU A 9 23.91 -20.44 -12.17
CA LEU A 9 23.39 -19.35 -12.99
C LEU A 9 21.85 -19.29 -12.94
N LEU A 10 21.20 -20.42 -12.94
CA LEU A 10 19.76 -20.48 -12.86
C LEU A 10 19.22 -20.01 -11.51
N SER A 11 19.98 -20.21 -10.44
CA SER A 11 19.54 -19.77 -9.11
C SER A 11 19.57 -18.25 -8.94
N TRP A 12 20.15 -17.52 -9.86
CA TRP A 12 20.17 -16.06 -9.84
C TRP A 12 18.96 -15.45 -10.56
N ALA A 13 18.34 -16.21 -11.46
CA ALA A 13 17.23 -15.71 -12.25
C ALA A 13 16.02 -15.30 -11.43
N PRO A 14 15.64 -15.97 -10.33
CA PRO A 14 14.44 -15.66 -9.58
C PRO A 14 14.60 -14.62 -8.47
N LEU A 15 15.59 -13.76 -8.54
CA LEU A 15 15.81 -12.76 -7.50
C LEU A 15 14.93 -11.53 -7.65
N SER A 16 13.99 -11.53 -8.58
CA SER A 16 13.00 -10.46 -8.67
C SER A 16 12.06 -10.53 -7.48
N VAL A 17 11.84 -9.39 -6.82
CA VAL A 17 10.94 -9.31 -5.69
C VAL A 17 9.52 -9.17 -6.21
N LEU A 18 8.72 -10.20 -6.02
CA LEU A 18 7.30 -10.19 -6.37
C LEU A 18 6.48 -10.01 -5.10
N SER A 19 5.35 -9.33 -5.22
CA SER A 19 4.41 -9.18 -4.10
C SER A 19 3.80 -10.52 -3.74
N GLU A 20 3.93 -10.92 -2.50
CA GLU A 20 3.45 -12.20 -2.00
C GLU A 20 2.72 -12.04 -0.68
N VAL A 21 1.84 -13.00 -0.38
CA VAL A 21 1.20 -13.09 0.93
C VAL A 21 2.27 -13.17 2.01
N GLY A 22 2.15 -12.34 3.01
CA GLY A 22 3.10 -12.24 4.10
C GLY A 22 4.11 -11.12 3.94
N ASP A 23 4.24 -10.55 2.74
CA ASP A 23 5.14 -9.42 2.51
C ASP A 23 4.75 -8.23 3.37
N LEU A 24 5.77 -7.61 3.95
CA LEU A 24 5.61 -6.41 4.77
C LEU A 24 6.14 -5.21 4.02
N TYR A 25 5.33 -4.16 3.98
CA TYR A 25 5.67 -2.92 3.32
C TYR A 25 5.84 -1.82 4.34
N TYR A 26 6.96 -1.12 4.27
CA TYR A 26 7.20 0.10 5.05
C TYR A 26 7.02 1.30 4.14
N CYS A 27 6.15 2.20 4.55
CA CYS A 27 5.77 3.34 3.73
C CYS A 27 6.02 4.64 4.47
N GLU A 28 6.44 5.65 3.71
CA GLU A 28 6.62 6.99 4.22
C GLU A 28 5.75 7.93 3.39
N MET A 29 4.82 8.60 4.04
CA MET A 29 3.94 9.54 3.35
C MET A 29 4.75 10.68 2.77
N THR A 30 4.47 11.01 1.52
CA THR A 30 5.01 12.19 0.88
C THR A 30 4.04 13.35 0.98
N GLN A 31 2.75 13.03 1.04
CA GLN A 31 1.71 14.05 1.20
C GLN A 31 0.44 13.40 1.75
N ALA A 32 -0.24 14.12 2.63
CA ALA A 32 -1.52 13.69 3.17
C ALA A 32 -2.41 14.94 3.28
N VAL A 33 -3.51 14.93 2.54
CA VAL A 33 -4.43 16.05 2.49
C VAL A 33 -5.87 15.59 2.65
N GLU A 34 -6.69 16.46 3.20
CA GLU A 34 -8.11 16.24 3.34
C GLU A 34 -8.87 17.49 2.93
N ILE A 35 -9.94 17.30 2.17
CA ILE A 35 -10.88 18.38 1.88
C ILE A 35 -12.11 18.10 2.71
N LYS A 36 -12.44 18.97 3.62
CA LYS A 36 -13.57 18.82 4.52
C LYS A 36 -14.32 20.14 4.62
N GLU A 37 -15.61 20.09 4.29
CA GLU A 37 -16.47 21.28 4.33
C GLU A 37 -15.90 22.47 3.54
N GLY A 38 -15.32 22.17 2.36
CA GLY A 38 -14.76 23.19 1.50
C GLY A 38 -13.38 23.70 1.91
N LYS A 39 -12.80 23.12 2.94
CA LYS A 39 -11.47 23.51 3.41
C LYS A 39 -10.44 22.46 3.10
N LEU A 40 -9.27 22.88 2.67
CA LEU A 40 -8.14 21.99 2.46
C LEU A 40 -7.29 21.95 3.73
N ILE A 41 -7.09 20.73 4.22
CA ILE A 41 -6.30 20.46 5.41
C ILE A 41 -5.07 19.67 4.98
N ASN A 42 -3.88 20.17 5.30
CA ASN A 42 -2.64 19.45 5.08
C ASN A 42 -2.20 18.83 6.39
N TYR A 43 -1.95 17.53 6.36
CA TYR A 43 -1.46 16.81 7.53
C TYR A 43 0.04 16.60 7.45
N ILE A 44 0.68 16.49 8.58
CA ILE A 44 2.11 16.19 8.64
C ILE A 44 2.31 14.75 8.14
N PRO A 45 3.14 14.54 7.11
CA PRO A 45 3.41 13.19 6.61
C PRO A 45 3.96 12.28 7.72
N GLN A 46 3.47 11.05 7.75
CA GLN A 46 3.85 10.08 8.75
C GLN A 46 4.21 8.75 8.09
N LYS A 47 4.84 7.88 8.85
CA LYS A 47 5.20 6.56 8.37
C LYS A 47 4.11 5.57 8.75
N PHE A 48 3.94 4.56 7.90
CA PHE A 48 3.02 3.47 8.19
C PHE A 48 3.54 2.18 7.56
N LYS A 49 2.95 1.07 7.94
CA LYS A 49 3.29 -0.22 7.36
C LYS A 49 2.03 -1.02 7.13
N PHE A 50 2.08 -1.89 6.13
CA PHE A 50 1.00 -2.84 5.89
C PHE A 50 1.57 -4.18 5.44
N ARG A 51 0.75 -5.20 5.53
CA ARG A 51 1.13 -6.56 5.17
C ARG A 51 0.06 -7.16 4.26
N ILE A 52 0.48 -7.93 3.29
CA ILE A 52 -0.44 -8.73 2.48
C ILE A 52 -0.76 -9.97 3.31
N ILE A 53 -1.99 -10.07 3.82
CA ILE A 53 -2.38 -11.18 4.69
C ILE A 53 -3.09 -12.31 3.96
N LYS A 54 -3.67 -11.99 2.79
CA LYS A 54 -4.32 -12.96 1.90
C LYS A 54 -4.09 -12.53 0.46
N SER A 55 -4.43 -13.39 -0.48
CA SER A 55 -4.29 -13.08 -1.90
C SER A 55 -5.07 -11.82 -2.33
N ASP A 56 -6.05 -11.39 -1.55
CA ASP A 56 -6.89 -10.25 -1.89
C ASP A 56 -7.06 -9.25 -0.75
N LEU A 57 -6.15 -9.25 0.23
CA LEU A 57 -6.35 -8.38 1.40
C LEU A 57 -5.02 -7.86 1.93
N ILE A 58 -4.97 -6.56 2.19
CA ILE A 58 -3.85 -5.95 2.91
C ILE A 58 -4.36 -5.41 4.25
N GLU A 59 -3.50 -5.51 5.26
CA GLU A 59 -3.82 -5.05 6.61
C GLU A 59 -2.77 -4.07 7.09
N PHE A 60 -3.22 -2.94 7.59
CA PHE A 60 -2.34 -1.92 8.16
C PHE A 60 -2.09 -2.20 9.64
N GLY A 61 -0.88 -1.95 10.09
CA GLY A 61 -0.53 -2.16 11.50
C GLY A 61 -1.27 -1.22 12.43
N GLN A 62 -1.26 -1.57 13.71
CA GLN A 62 -1.92 -0.75 14.74
C GLN A 62 -1.27 0.63 14.90
N GLU A 63 -0.03 0.77 14.45
CA GLU A 63 0.72 2.02 14.53
C GLU A 63 0.76 2.74 13.19
N ALA A 64 -0.18 2.45 12.30
CA ALA A 64 -0.20 3.02 10.96
C ALA A 64 -0.87 4.40 10.90
N ASN A 65 -1.03 5.06 12.02
CA ASN A 65 -1.61 6.41 12.11
C ASN A 65 -3.01 6.46 11.48
N TYR A 66 -3.18 7.18 10.37
CA TYR A 66 -4.46 7.27 9.70
C TYR A 66 -5.03 5.90 9.33
N PHE A 67 -4.16 4.98 8.93
CA PHE A 67 -4.58 3.65 8.48
C PHE A 67 -4.62 2.61 9.58
N SER A 68 -4.44 2.99 10.83
CA SER A 68 -4.31 2.05 11.94
C SER A 68 -5.42 1.03 12.00
N GLY A 69 -5.05 -0.25 11.90
CA GLY A 69 -6.00 -1.35 11.95
C GLY A 69 -6.90 -1.51 10.75
N LEU A 70 -6.71 -0.71 9.70
CA LEU A 70 -7.53 -0.76 8.51
C LEU A 70 -7.16 -1.98 7.65
N GLU A 71 -8.16 -2.55 7.00
CA GLU A 71 -7.97 -3.59 5.99
C GLU A 71 -8.52 -3.09 4.67
N LEU A 72 -7.77 -3.30 3.59
CA LEU A 72 -8.21 -2.93 2.26
C LEU A 72 -8.18 -4.16 1.35
N LYS A 73 -9.25 -4.33 0.58
CA LYS A 73 -9.36 -5.42 -0.34
C LYS A 73 -8.58 -5.11 -1.62
N VAL A 74 -7.79 -6.08 -2.05
CA VAL A 74 -7.06 -6.01 -3.32
C VAL A 74 -7.93 -6.61 -4.42
N LEU A 75 -8.21 -5.85 -5.45
CA LEU A 75 -9.00 -6.32 -6.57
C LEU A 75 -8.14 -7.08 -7.57
N GLU A 76 -6.91 -6.66 -7.76
CA GLU A 76 -6.02 -7.28 -8.73
C GLU A 76 -4.56 -7.10 -8.38
N PHE A 77 -3.78 -8.16 -8.58
CA PHE A 77 -2.32 -8.12 -8.61
C PHE A 77 -1.85 -8.28 -10.03
N ALA A 78 -0.98 -7.38 -10.48
CA ALA A 78 -0.40 -7.49 -11.82
C ALA A 78 0.57 -8.68 -11.89
N SER A 79 0.75 -9.22 -13.08
CA SER A 79 1.60 -10.38 -13.30
C SER A 79 3.08 -10.11 -12.98
N ASN A 80 3.52 -8.85 -13.03
CA ASN A 80 4.89 -8.48 -12.68
C ASN A 80 5.14 -8.49 -11.16
N GLY A 81 4.08 -8.60 -10.34
CA GLY A 81 4.19 -8.66 -8.89
C GLY A 81 4.54 -7.34 -8.21
N GLU A 82 4.65 -6.25 -8.97
CA GLU A 82 5.04 -4.96 -8.43
C GLU A 82 3.90 -3.94 -8.41
N GLU A 83 2.75 -4.34 -8.89
CA GLU A 83 1.57 -3.48 -8.94
C GLU A 83 0.36 -4.23 -8.41
N PHE A 84 -0.42 -3.56 -7.59
CA PHE A 84 -1.72 -4.06 -7.16
C PHE A 84 -2.59 -2.88 -6.76
N TYR A 85 -3.90 -3.06 -6.85
CA TYR A 85 -4.82 -1.99 -6.53
C TYR A 85 -6.13 -2.53 -5.95
N GLY A 86 -6.84 -1.64 -5.27
CA GLY A 86 -8.19 -1.87 -4.78
C GLY A 86 -9.09 -0.72 -5.20
N GLU A 87 -10.25 -0.61 -4.58
CA GLU A 87 -11.24 0.41 -4.94
C GLU A 87 -10.73 1.83 -4.69
N ASN A 88 -9.96 2.04 -3.64
CA ASN A 88 -9.54 3.38 -3.24
C ASN A 88 -8.05 3.48 -2.97
N PHE A 89 -7.27 2.52 -3.44
CA PHE A 89 -5.82 2.60 -3.34
C PHE A 89 -5.14 1.95 -4.53
N GLU A 90 -3.90 2.32 -4.76
CA GLU A 90 -3.06 1.75 -5.80
C GLU A 90 -1.62 1.69 -5.29
N TYR A 91 -0.96 0.59 -5.56
CA TYR A 91 0.46 0.42 -5.32
C TYR A 91 1.15 0.10 -6.64
N SER A 92 2.17 0.86 -6.99
CA SER A 92 2.90 0.68 -8.23
C SER A 92 4.37 1.04 -8.03
N TYR A 93 5.24 0.03 -8.18
CA TYR A 93 6.71 0.21 -8.14
C TYR A 93 7.21 1.05 -6.96
N GLY A 94 6.71 0.77 -5.78
CA GLY A 94 7.14 1.46 -4.58
C GLY A 94 6.33 2.70 -4.22
N SER A 95 5.39 3.09 -5.04
CA SER A 95 4.51 4.23 -4.75
C SER A 95 3.14 3.76 -4.33
N PHE A 96 2.65 4.29 -3.24
CA PHE A 96 1.33 3.99 -2.71
C PHE A 96 0.46 5.24 -2.77
N TYR A 97 -0.73 5.08 -3.30
CA TYR A 97 -1.71 6.16 -3.41
C TYR A 97 -3.03 5.71 -2.82
N PHE A 98 -3.61 6.55 -2.01
CA PHE A 98 -4.90 6.29 -1.40
C PHE A 98 -5.79 7.51 -1.61
N ALA A 99 -7.03 7.26 -1.99
CA ALA A 99 -8.02 8.33 -2.12
C ALA A 99 -9.36 7.79 -1.64
N ASP A 100 -9.98 8.50 -0.72
CA ASP A 100 -11.28 8.14 -0.20
C ASP A 100 -12.20 9.36 -0.25
N VAL A 101 -13.37 9.18 -0.84
CA VAL A 101 -14.37 10.23 -0.94
C VAL A 101 -15.60 9.77 -0.17
N PHE A 102 -15.94 10.51 0.84
CA PHE A 102 -17.06 10.20 1.71
C PHE A 102 -18.08 11.33 1.65
N ARG A 103 -19.28 10.96 1.31
CA ARG A 103 -20.40 11.92 1.26
C ARG A 103 -21.36 11.64 2.41
N ARG A 104 -21.62 12.64 3.20
CA ARG A 104 -22.50 12.51 4.35
C ARG A 104 -23.62 13.54 4.28
N LEU A 105 -24.84 13.08 4.47
CA LEU A 105 -25.99 13.97 4.60
C LEU A 105 -26.16 14.32 6.07
N SER A 106 -26.09 15.61 6.39
CA SER A 106 -26.27 16.09 7.76
C SER A 106 -27.11 17.36 7.74
N GLY A 107 -28.24 17.34 8.43
CA GLY A 107 -29.13 18.49 8.49
C GLY A 107 -29.69 18.91 7.14
N GLY A 108 -29.86 17.98 6.21
CA GLY A 108 -30.34 18.27 4.86
C GLY A 108 -29.27 18.79 3.92
N ILE A 109 -28.03 18.88 4.35
CA ILE A 109 -26.91 19.38 3.54
C ILE A 109 -25.94 18.21 3.25
N ASN A 110 -25.58 18.05 1.98
CA ASN A 110 -24.55 17.10 1.58
C ASN A 110 -23.19 17.66 1.96
N LYS A 111 -22.50 16.93 2.81
CA LYS A 111 -21.12 17.26 3.19
C LYS A 111 -20.17 16.25 2.55
N LEU A 112 -19.20 16.74 1.82
CA LEU A 112 -18.22 15.94 1.14
C LEU A 112 -16.89 16.01 1.87
N THR A 113 -16.32 14.86 2.17
CA THR A 113 -14.96 14.75 2.69
C THR A 113 -14.16 13.90 1.71
N ALA A 114 -13.02 14.41 1.29
CA ALA A 114 -12.12 13.69 0.41
C ALA A 114 -10.74 13.65 1.06
N THR A 115 -10.18 12.46 1.15
CA THR A 115 -8.85 12.26 1.73
C THR A 115 -7.95 11.67 0.68
N MET A 116 -6.74 12.22 0.53
CA MET A 116 -5.75 11.70 -0.40
C MET A 116 -4.40 11.59 0.29
N VAL A 117 -3.77 10.45 0.10
CA VAL A 117 -2.44 10.17 0.66
C VAL A 117 -1.56 9.64 -0.44
N SER A 118 -0.35 10.15 -0.54
CA SER A 118 0.70 9.57 -1.36
C SER A 118 1.87 9.17 -0.47
N ALA A 119 2.51 8.06 -0.79
CA ALA A 119 3.61 7.53 0.01
C ALA A 119 4.57 6.75 -0.87
N GLU A 120 5.80 6.65 -0.39
CA GLU A 120 6.80 5.78 -0.99
C GLU A 120 7.06 4.62 -0.05
N CYS A 121 7.12 3.42 -0.60
CA CYS A 121 7.19 2.19 0.16
C CYS A 121 8.36 1.32 -0.26
N ALA A 122 8.84 0.54 0.69
CA ALA A 122 9.83 -0.49 0.45
C ALA A 122 9.30 -1.83 0.98
N VAL A 123 9.51 -2.88 0.22
CA VAL A 123 9.15 -4.23 0.64
C VAL A 123 10.26 -4.76 1.53
N VAL A 124 9.88 -5.35 2.65
CA VAL A 124 10.83 -6.00 3.55
C VAL A 124 10.57 -7.49 3.51
N ASP A 125 11.52 -8.24 2.99
CA ASP A 125 11.42 -9.69 2.94
C ASP A 125 12.12 -10.38 4.10
N ASP A 126 12.63 -9.63 5.05
CA ASP A 126 13.20 -10.16 6.27
C ASP A 126 12.18 -10.07 7.39
N TYR A 127 11.67 -11.21 7.77
CA TYR A 127 10.61 -11.31 8.77
C TYR A 127 11.10 -11.25 10.20
N SER A 128 12.37 -11.11 10.40
CA SER A 128 12.95 -11.01 11.74
C SER A 128 12.76 -9.62 12.36
N VAL A 129 12.22 -8.71 11.63
CA VAL A 129 12.02 -7.33 12.09
C VAL A 129 10.69 -7.17 12.79
#